data_79197697ec0a26a2ee2864606cf819ea
#
_entry.id   79197697ec0a26a2ee2864606cf819ea
#
_cell.length_a   1.000
_cell.length_b   1.000
_cell.length_c   1.000
_cell.angle_alpha   90.00
_cell.angle_beta   90.00
_cell.angle_gamma   90.00
#
_symmetry.space_group_name_H-M   'P 1'
#
loop_
_entity.id
_entity.type
_entity.pdbx_description
1 polymer ?
#
loop_
_entity_poly.entity_id
_entity_poly.type
_entity_poly.pdbx_seq_one_letter_code
_entity_poly.pdbx_strand_id
1 'polypeptide(L)'
;EVLKKKKNIKKAMLPSYCCDSIIEPFRNAGIEVCFFSVSFDKKIKIDIDVPDDVDCLFWCNYFGFEAPMPDLVRFKNRGGIVIEDITHSLLSVKQSHNCSDYLVASLRKWEPVLCGGYFVTTKDVELSCKFNQPSDTFLNDKIKAMKMKQLYLAGDKDVNKADFLTLFSKSNKWLADNYSGLAIDTYSKKYLLR
;
A
#
# COMPACT_ATOMS: atom_id res chain seq x y z
N GLU A 1 -3.90 -11.34 2.35
CA GLU A 1 -3.40 -12.56 3.00
C GLU A 1 -3.40 -12.46 4.53
N VAL A 2 -2.79 -11.41 5.14
CA VAL A 2 -2.82 -11.21 6.60
C VAL A 2 -4.25 -11.27 7.10
N LEU A 3 -5.16 -10.50 6.50
CA LEU A 3 -6.56 -10.43 6.89
C LEU A 3 -7.31 -11.76 6.70
N LYS A 4 -6.96 -12.53 5.66
CA LYS A 4 -7.53 -13.87 5.41
C LYS A 4 -7.06 -14.93 6.41
N LYS A 5 -5.78 -14.88 6.81
CA LYS A 5 -5.20 -15.85 7.75
C LYS A 5 -5.56 -15.55 9.20
N LYS A 6 -5.74 -14.28 9.55
CA LYS A 6 -6.08 -13.83 10.91
C LYS A 6 -7.60 -13.72 11.05
N LYS A 7 -8.30 -14.85 11.15
CA LYS A 7 -9.76 -14.94 11.31
C LYS A 7 -10.34 -14.17 12.53
N ASN A 8 -9.47 -13.71 13.42
CA ASN A 8 -9.86 -13.02 14.67
C ASN A 8 -9.97 -11.49 14.51
N ILE A 9 -9.58 -10.92 13.36
CA ILE A 9 -9.73 -9.48 13.12
C ILE A 9 -11.19 -9.21 12.74
N LYS A 10 -11.92 -8.53 13.62
CA LYS A 10 -13.29 -8.10 13.39
C LYS A 10 -13.39 -6.61 13.13
N LYS A 11 -12.53 -5.81 13.77
CA LYS A 11 -12.50 -4.36 13.68
C LYS A 11 -11.09 -3.84 13.46
N ALA A 12 -10.93 -2.96 12.47
CA ALA A 12 -9.67 -2.30 12.15
C ALA A 12 -9.80 -0.79 12.24
N MET A 13 -8.77 -0.15 12.80
CA MET A 13 -8.67 1.29 12.89
C MET A 13 -7.63 1.81 11.89
N LEU A 14 -8.05 2.70 11.00
CA LEU A 14 -7.26 3.23 9.89
C LEU A 14 -7.11 4.75 10.03
N PRO A 15 -6.08 5.37 9.42
CA PRO A 15 -5.99 6.82 9.40
C PRO A 15 -7.09 7.43 8.53
N SER A 16 -7.64 8.59 8.94
CA SER A 16 -8.66 9.31 8.16
C SER A 16 -8.12 9.85 6.83
N TYR A 17 -6.81 10.08 6.73
CA TYR A 17 -6.14 10.46 5.50
C TYR A 17 -5.50 9.23 4.85
N CYS A 18 -6.30 8.50 4.10
CA CYS A 18 -5.83 7.34 3.32
C CYS A 18 -6.64 7.18 2.03
N CYS A 19 -6.14 6.36 1.10
CA CYS A 19 -6.83 6.07 -0.15
C CYS A 19 -7.74 4.82 0.00
N ASP A 20 -8.74 4.71 -0.88
CA ASP A 20 -9.69 3.59 -0.89
C ASP A 20 -9.00 2.23 -0.99
N SER A 21 -7.88 2.14 -1.70
CA SER A 21 -7.10 0.91 -1.82
C SER A 21 -6.51 0.39 -0.49
N ILE A 22 -6.49 1.20 0.57
CA ILE A 22 -6.16 0.78 1.93
C ILE A 22 -7.42 0.26 2.63
N ILE A 23 -8.58 0.88 2.39
CA ILE A 23 -9.84 0.57 3.07
C ILE A 23 -10.48 -0.70 2.51
N GLU A 24 -10.53 -0.82 1.17
CA GLU A 24 -11.21 -1.91 0.47
C GLU A 24 -10.79 -3.33 0.92
N PRO A 25 -9.51 -3.65 1.15
CA PRO A 25 -9.12 -4.98 1.60
C PRO A 25 -9.75 -5.38 2.94
N PHE A 26 -9.96 -4.43 3.86
CA PHE A 26 -10.62 -4.70 5.13
C PHE A 26 -12.11 -4.92 4.93
N ARG A 27 -12.79 -4.06 4.17
CA ARG A 27 -14.21 -4.20 3.84
C ARG A 27 -14.50 -5.52 3.11
N ASN A 28 -13.67 -5.87 2.13
CA ASN A 28 -13.79 -7.11 1.36
C ASN A 28 -13.55 -8.37 2.22
N ALA A 29 -12.84 -8.21 3.34
CA ALA A 29 -12.65 -9.28 4.33
C ALA A 29 -13.79 -9.33 5.38
N GLY A 30 -14.80 -8.46 5.30
CA GLY A 30 -15.88 -8.36 6.27
C GLY A 30 -15.48 -7.74 7.60
N ILE A 31 -14.39 -6.96 7.61
CA ILE A 31 -13.85 -6.30 8.81
C ILE A 31 -14.49 -4.91 8.93
N GLU A 32 -15.01 -4.61 10.11
CA GLU A 32 -15.48 -3.26 10.44
C GLU A 32 -14.31 -2.27 10.40
N VAL A 33 -14.52 -1.09 9.79
CA VAL A 33 -13.49 -0.06 9.68
C VAL A 33 -13.91 1.18 10.46
N CYS A 34 -13.06 1.64 11.37
CA CYS A 34 -13.15 2.95 12.00
C CYS A 34 -11.89 3.77 11.71
N PHE A 35 -11.93 5.07 12.02
CA PHE A 35 -10.85 5.97 11.65
C PHE A 35 -10.36 6.77 12.83
N PHE A 36 -9.03 6.99 12.89
CA PHE A 36 -8.42 8.00 13.73
C PHE A 36 -8.11 9.27 12.93
N SER A 37 -8.04 10.40 13.64
CA SER A 37 -7.84 11.70 12.99
C SER A 37 -6.39 11.91 12.56
N VAL A 38 -6.23 12.33 11.31
CA VAL A 38 -4.95 12.82 10.77
C VAL A 38 -5.19 14.20 10.20
N SER A 39 -4.46 15.19 10.70
CA SER A 39 -4.55 16.58 10.24
C SER A 39 -3.17 17.16 9.93
N PHE A 40 -3.17 18.22 9.12
CA PHE A 40 -1.97 18.90 8.66
C PHE A 40 -2.06 20.39 8.99
N ASP A 41 -1.20 20.80 9.92
CA ASP A 41 -1.00 22.22 10.27
C ASP A 41 0.48 22.40 10.60
N LYS A 42 1.28 22.93 9.66
CA LYS A 42 2.75 23.06 9.72
C LYS A 42 3.48 21.72 9.93
N LYS A 43 2.86 20.75 10.59
CA LYS A 43 3.33 19.38 10.81
C LYS A 43 2.14 18.41 10.78
N ILE A 44 2.45 17.14 10.62
CA ILE A 44 1.46 16.06 10.75
C ILE A 44 1.05 15.96 12.20
N LYS A 45 -0.25 16.00 12.46
CA LYS A 45 -0.85 15.75 13.77
C LYS A 45 -1.70 14.49 13.66
N ILE A 46 -1.42 13.53 14.50
CA ILE A 46 -2.18 12.30 14.63
C ILE A 46 -2.78 12.28 16.02
N ASP A 47 -4.10 12.24 16.08
CA ASP A 47 -4.85 12.11 17.32
C ASP A 47 -5.51 10.74 17.32
N ILE A 48 -5.03 9.87 18.20
CA ILE A 48 -5.44 8.49 18.28
C ILE A 48 -5.51 8.00 19.72
N ASP A 49 -6.67 7.46 20.05
CA ASP A 49 -6.90 6.56 21.18
C ASP A 49 -7.44 5.26 20.60
N VAL A 50 -6.76 4.13 20.87
CA VAL A 50 -7.13 2.83 20.30
C VAL A 50 -8.14 2.13 21.20
N PRO A 51 -9.44 2.07 20.81
CA PRO A 51 -10.48 1.42 21.61
C PRO A 51 -10.19 -0.06 21.87
N ASP A 52 -10.76 -0.59 22.94
CA ASP A 52 -10.53 -1.99 23.34
C ASP A 52 -11.13 -3.01 22.38
N ASP A 53 -12.11 -2.63 21.57
CA ASP A 53 -12.77 -3.45 20.57
C ASP A 53 -12.05 -3.46 19.19
N VAL A 54 -10.94 -2.72 19.04
CA VAL A 54 -10.11 -2.73 17.83
C VAL A 54 -9.10 -3.85 17.89
N ASP A 55 -9.06 -4.68 16.85
CA ASP A 55 -8.15 -5.83 16.72
C ASP A 55 -6.92 -5.51 15.87
N CYS A 56 -7.06 -4.57 14.91
CA CYS A 56 -6.00 -4.22 13.96
C CYS A 56 -5.85 -2.71 13.84
N LEU A 57 -4.63 -2.22 14.00
CA LEU A 57 -4.25 -0.84 13.70
C LEU A 57 -3.48 -0.79 12.40
N PHE A 58 -3.95 0.03 11.44
CA PHE A 58 -3.22 0.34 10.22
C PHE A 58 -2.57 1.71 10.36
N TRP A 59 -1.25 1.75 10.35
CA TRP A 59 -0.45 2.96 10.54
C TRP A 59 0.22 3.39 9.27
N CYS A 60 0.21 4.70 8.95
CA CYS A 60 0.90 5.24 7.78
C CYS A 60 2.00 6.22 8.19
N ASN A 61 3.19 6.06 7.61
CA ASN A 61 4.22 7.09 7.63
C ASN A 61 4.02 8.01 6.42
N TYR A 62 3.86 9.32 6.67
CA TYR A 62 3.50 10.28 5.62
C TYR A 62 4.72 11.05 5.10
N PHE A 63 4.79 11.22 3.77
CA PHE A 63 5.70 12.14 3.08
C PHE A 63 7.20 11.96 3.39
N GLY A 64 7.62 10.75 3.72
CA GLY A 64 9.00 10.44 4.07
C GLY A 64 9.38 10.71 5.52
N PHE A 65 8.43 11.17 6.33
CA PHE A 65 8.63 11.41 7.75
C PHE A 65 8.04 10.28 8.59
N GLU A 66 8.77 9.91 9.64
CA GLU A 66 8.24 9.03 10.67
C GLU A 66 7.22 9.81 11.52
N ALA A 67 5.98 9.36 11.53
CA ALA A 67 4.99 9.87 12.47
C ALA A 67 5.15 9.16 13.83
N PRO A 68 5.19 9.89 14.95
CA PRO A 68 5.31 9.28 16.27
C PRO A 68 4.10 8.38 16.53
N MET A 69 4.36 7.08 16.65
CA MET A 69 3.32 6.10 16.99
C MET A 69 2.98 6.21 18.47
N PRO A 70 1.70 6.09 18.86
CA PRO A 70 1.30 6.14 20.27
C PRO A 70 1.86 4.93 21.03
N ASP A 71 1.76 4.98 22.37
CA ASP A 71 2.04 3.79 23.18
C ASP A 71 0.99 2.70 22.90
N LEU A 72 1.44 1.59 22.36
CA LEU A 72 0.60 0.46 21.98
C LEU A 72 0.78 -0.77 22.90
N VAL A 73 1.45 -0.61 24.05
CA VAL A 73 1.70 -1.74 24.97
C VAL A 73 0.39 -2.44 25.36
N ARG A 74 -0.64 -1.69 25.77
CA ARG A 74 -1.95 -2.26 26.13
C ARG A 74 -2.59 -2.98 24.91
N PHE A 75 -2.55 -2.35 23.74
CA PHE A 75 -3.07 -2.90 22.50
C PHE A 75 -2.36 -4.21 22.12
N LYS A 76 -1.04 -4.24 22.20
CA LYS A 76 -0.23 -5.44 21.90
C LYS A 76 -0.45 -6.56 22.90
N ASN A 77 -0.57 -6.24 24.20
CA ASN A 77 -0.76 -7.23 25.27
C ASN A 77 -2.09 -8.00 25.11
N ARG A 78 -3.12 -7.39 24.52
CA ARG A 78 -4.39 -8.07 24.22
C ARG A 78 -4.40 -8.77 22.84
N GLY A 79 -3.25 -8.86 22.17
CA GLY A 79 -3.10 -9.54 20.87
C GLY A 79 -3.35 -8.65 19.66
N GLY A 80 -3.42 -7.34 19.84
CA GLY A 80 -3.60 -6.36 18.77
C GLY A 80 -2.53 -6.46 17.67
N ILE A 81 -2.94 -6.30 16.42
CA ILE A 81 -2.10 -6.42 15.23
C ILE A 81 -1.82 -5.02 14.67
N VAL A 82 -0.56 -4.72 14.39
CA VAL A 82 -0.12 -3.47 13.75
C VAL A 82 0.37 -3.77 12.35
N ILE A 83 -0.28 -3.17 11.35
CA ILE A 83 0.16 -3.13 9.96
C ILE A 83 0.67 -1.72 9.69
N GLU A 84 1.92 -1.57 9.32
CA GLU A 84 2.53 -0.28 9.02
C GLU A 84 2.76 -0.12 7.53
N ASP A 85 2.18 0.93 6.95
CA ASP A 85 2.41 1.33 5.57
C ASP A 85 3.60 2.29 5.51
N ILE A 86 4.71 1.78 5.01
CA ILE A 86 5.94 2.53 4.79
C ILE A 86 6.06 3.03 3.34
N THR A 87 4.97 3.07 2.58
CA THR A 87 4.99 3.50 1.17
C THR A 87 5.65 4.86 1.01
N HIS A 88 5.37 5.82 1.87
CA HIS A 88 5.94 7.15 1.78
C HIS A 88 7.30 7.30 2.47
N SER A 89 7.75 6.31 3.22
CA SER A 89 9.01 6.31 3.96
C SER A 89 9.95 5.16 3.59
N LEU A 90 9.67 4.44 2.49
CA LEU A 90 10.41 3.23 2.10
C LEU A 90 11.93 3.43 2.03
N LEU A 91 12.38 4.60 1.61
CA LEU A 91 13.81 4.96 1.49
C LEU A 91 14.33 5.79 2.68
N SER A 92 13.54 5.94 3.74
CA SER A 92 13.97 6.65 4.96
C SER A 92 14.91 5.78 5.80
N VAL A 93 15.78 6.43 6.59
CA VAL A 93 16.77 5.74 7.42
C VAL A 93 16.13 4.80 8.43
N LYS A 94 15.03 5.23 9.06
CA LYS A 94 14.23 4.40 9.95
C LYS A 94 12.93 4.06 9.23
N GLN A 95 12.75 2.78 8.94
CA GLN A 95 11.66 2.31 8.08
C GLN A 95 10.46 1.77 8.86
N SER A 96 10.61 1.42 10.13
CA SER A 96 9.53 0.77 10.90
C SER A 96 9.59 1.05 12.38
N HIS A 97 8.45 0.88 13.05
CA HIS A 97 8.35 0.90 14.51
C HIS A 97 8.50 -0.52 15.08
N ASN A 98 9.13 -0.63 16.27
CA ASN A 98 9.38 -1.93 16.91
C ASN A 98 8.12 -2.73 17.24
N CYS A 99 6.94 -2.06 17.30
CA CYS A 99 5.65 -2.69 17.58
C CYS A 99 4.93 -3.18 16.33
N SER A 100 5.43 -2.92 15.12
CA SER A 100 4.80 -3.34 13.87
C SER A 100 4.96 -4.83 13.64
N ASP A 101 3.84 -5.51 13.37
CA ASP A 101 3.81 -6.93 13.04
C ASP A 101 4.05 -7.18 11.55
N TYR A 102 3.57 -6.24 10.73
CA TYR A 102 3.66 -6.30 9.28
C TYR A 102 4.03 -4.94 8.71
N LEU A 103 4.92 -4.95 7.72
CA LEU A 103 5.25 -3.77 6.92
C LEU A 103 4.72 -3.98 5.52
N VAL A 104 4.11 -2.95 4.95
CA VAL A 104 3.65 -2.94 3.57
C VAL A 104 4.12 -1.67 2.86
N ALA A 105 4.42 -1.77 1.56
CA ALA A 105 4.70 -0.61 0.73
C ALA A 105 4.32 -0.84 -0.72
N SER A 106 3.94 0.24 -1.41
CA SER A 106 3.74 0.26 -2.86
C SER A 106 5.02 0.72 -3.56
N LEU A 107 5.68 -0.16 -4.28
CA LEU A 107 6.92 0.14 -5.01
C LEU A 107 6.73 1.16 -6.13
N ARG A 108 5.52 1.23 -6.72
CA ARG A 108 5.17 2.16 -7.81
C ARG A 108 5.25 3.65 -7.44
N LYS A 109 5.35 3.98 -6.17
CA LYS A 109 5.52 5.37 -5.69
C LYS A 109 6.95 5.85 -5.82
N TRP A 110 7.91 4.93 -5.86
CA TRP A 110 9.34 5.21 -5.84
C TRP A 110 10.05 4.82 -7.13
N GLU A 111 9.61 3.73 -7.74
CA GLU A 111 10.28 3.13 -8.88
C GLU A 111 9.36 3.05 -10.10
N PRO A 112 9.90 3.13 -11.32
CA PRO A 112 9.14 3.03 -12.56
C PRO A 112 8.73 1.58 -12.87
N VAL A 113 8.15 0.91 -11.89
CA VAL A 113 7.64 -0.45 -12.01
C VAL A 113 6.16 -0.46 -12.40
N LEU A 114 5.73 -1.50 -13.09
CA LEU A 114 4.36 -1.61 -13.61
C LEU A 114 3.37 -1.99 -12.52
N CYS A 115 3.76 -2.94 -11.68
CA CYS A 115 3.07 -3.34 -10.46
C CYS A 115 4.09 -3.80 -9.42
N GLY A 116 3.63 -4.10 -8.23
CA GLY A 116 4.47 -4.63 -7.16
C GLY A 116 4.29 -3.89 -5.85
N GLY A 117 4.42 -4.66 -4.79
CA GLY A 117 4.40 -4.22 -3.43
C GLY A 117 5.51 -4.91 -2.63
N TYR A 118 5.80 -4.33 -1.50
CA TYR A 118 6.73 -4.84 -0.51
C TYR A 118 5.94 -5.30 0.70
N PHE A 119 6.28 -6.47 1.21
CA PHE A 119 5.69 -7.02 2.41
C PHE A 119 6.77 -7.67 3.27
N VAL A 120 6.81 -7.32 4.52
CA VAL A 120 7.69 -7.95 5.53
C VAL A 120 6.86 -8.25 6.78
N THR A 121 7.22 -9.32 7.45
CA THR A 121 6.69 -9.67 8.76
C THR A 121 7.84 -10.08 9.67
N THR A 122 7.72 -9.71 10.93
CA THR A 122 8.61 -10.16 12.02
C THR A 122 8.13 -11.47 12.64
N LYS A 123 6.98 -11.98 12.20
CA LYS A 123 6.38 -13.22 12.68
C LYS A 123 6.61 -14.33 11.68
N ASP A 124 6.77 -15.56 12.18
CA ASP A 124 6.78 -16.78 11.36
C ASP A 124 5.40 -16.96 10.71
N VAL A 125 5.24 -16.39 9.54
CA VAL A 125 4.03 -16.50 8.72
C VAL A 125 4.41 -17.14 7.40
N GLU A 126 4.05 -18.37 7.22
CA GLU A 126 4.16 -19.03 5.93
C GLU A 126 3.14 -18.40 4.96
N LEU A 127 3.63 -17.64 3.98
CA LEU A 127 2.79 -17.08 2.92
C LEU A 127 2.52 -18.16 1.88
N SER A 128 1.44 -18.89 2.06
CA SER A 128 1.00 -19.95 1.15
C SER A 128 0.11 -19.42 0.01
N CYS A 129 0.40 -18.24 -0.53
CA CYS A 129 -0.37 -17.68 -1.63
C CYS A 129 0.19 -18.11 -2.98
N LYS A 130 -0.70 -18.62 -3.84
CA LYS A 130 -0.40 -18.69 -5.26
C LYS A 130 -0.65 -17.30 -5.85
N PHE A 131 0.38 -16.73 -6.44
CA PHE A 131 0.28 -15.44 -7.12
C PHE A 131 0.05 -15.66 -8.61
N ASN A 132 -0.96 -14.97 -9.16
CA ASN A 132 -1.22 -14.94 -10.59
C ASN A 132 -0.33 -13.90 -11.28
N GLN A 133 0.12 -14.18 -12.49
CA GLN A 133 0.84 -13.18 -13.27
C GLN A 133 -0.12 -12.09 -13.77
N PRO A 134 0.32 -10.83 -13.85
CA PRO A 134 -0.44 -9.77 -14.51
C PRO A 134 -0.73 -10.13 -15.97
N SER A 135 -1.87 -9.67 -16.51
CA SER A 135 -2.19 -9.89 -17.91
C SER A 135 -1.26 -9.10 -18.85
N ASP A 136 -0.95 -9.69 -20.01
CA ASP A 136 -0.13 -9.01 -21.02
C ASP A 136 -0.76 -7.70 -21.50
N THR A 137 -2.09 -7.64 -21.57
CA THR A 137 -2.81 -6.41 -21.93
C THR A 137 -2.54 -5.29 -20.92
N PHE A 138 -2.63 -5.59 -19.63
CA PHE A 138 -2.30 -4.62 -18.56
C PHE A 138 -0.85 -4.15 -18.67
N LEU A 139 0.10 -5.08 -18.83
CA LEU A 139 1.53 -4.76 -18.92
C LEU A 139 1.83 -3.88 -20.14
N ASN A 140 1.30 -4.24 -21.31
CA ASN A 140 1.49 -3.49 -22.55
C ASN A 140 0.88 -2.09 -22.49
N ASP A 141 -0.36 -1.96 -22.00
CA ASP A 141 -1.01 -0.67 -21.84
C ASP A 141 -0.22 0.23 -20.88
N LYS A 142 0.27 -0.32 -19.78
CA LYS A 142 1.06 0.43 -18.79
C LYS A 142 2.40 0.89 -19.34
N ILE A 143 3.14 0.01 -20.03
CA ILE A 143 4.42 0.34 -20.69
C ILE A 143 4.20 1.42 -21.75
N LYS A 144 3.17 1.27 -22.58
CA LYS A 144 2.83 2.25 -23.62
C LYS A 144 2.54 3.62 -23.00
N ALA A 145 1.71 3.65 -21.96
CA ALA A 145 1.39 4.90 -21.25
C ALA A 145 2.63 5.58 -20.67
N MET A 146 3.55 4.82 -20.05
CA MET A 146 4.80 5.35 -19.51
C MET A 146 5.70 5.94 -20.59
N LYS A 147 5.87 5.23 -21.73
CA LYS A 147 6.65 5.71 -22.86
C LYS A 147 6.05 6.98 -23.46
N MET A 148 4.75 7.01 -23.70
CA MET A 148 4.06 8.20 -24.20
C MET A 148 4.20 9.38 -23.24
N LYS A 149 4.04 9.16 -21.93
CA LYS A 149 4.27 10.21 -20.94
C LYS A 149 5.71 10.75 -20.99
N GLN A 150 6.70 9.87 -21.16
CA GLN A 150 8.11 10.26 -21.28
C GLN A 150 8.33 11.16 -22.51
N LEU A 151 7.81 10.77 -23.68
CA LEU A 151 7.90 11.54 -24.93
C LEU A 151 7.20 12.90 -24.77
N TYR A 152 5.98 12.92 -24.21
CA TYR A 152 5.26 14.16 -23.94
C TYR A 152 6.06 15.12 -23.05
N LEU A 153 6.67 14.62 -21.98
CA LEU A 153 7.52 15.42 -21.09
C LEU A 153 8.82 15.89 -21.73
N ALA A 154 9.31 15.16 -22.77
CA ALA A 154 10.44 15.56 -23.58
C ALA A 154 10.06 16.62 -24.66
N GLY A 155 8.81 17.00 -24.76
CA GLY A 155 8.33 18.04 -25.70
C GLY A 155 7.90 17.49 -27.06
N ASP A 156 7.69 16.19 -27.20
CA ASP A 156 7.18 15.56 -28.40
C ASP A 156 5.74 16.04 -28.67
N LYS A 157 5.56 16.72 -29.82
CA LYS A 157 4.27 17.33 -30.21
C LYS A 157 3.26 16.34 -30.77
N ASP A 158 3.71 15.15 -31.16
CA ASP A 158 2.85 14.11 -31.73
C ASP A 158 2.18 13.27 -30.64
N VAL A 159 2.58 13.46 -29.39
CA VAL A 159 2.01 12.72 -28.26
C VAL A 159 0.97 13.58 -27.53
N ASN A 160 -0.27 13.10 -27.52
CA ASN A 160 -1.36 13.74 -26.80
C ASN A 160 -1.42 13.30 -25.35
N LYS A 161 -1.54 14.26 -24.41
CA LYS A 161 -1.68 13.98 -22.98
C LYS A 161 -2.89 13.10 -22.65
N ALA A 162 -4.02 13.31 -23.33
CA ALA A 162 -5.25 12.54 -23.08
C ALA A 162 -5.06 11.03 -23.36
N ASP A 163 -4.27 10.69 -24.36
CA ASP A 163 -4.08 9.29 -24.79
C ASP A 163 -3.36 8.46 -23.71
N PHE A 164 -2.25 8.97 -23.17
CA PHE A 164 -1.56 8.22 -22.12
C PHE A 164 -2.31 8.26 -20.77
N LEU A 165 -3.07 9.31 -20.48
CA LEU A 165 -3.93 9.33 -19.30
C LEU A 165 -5.04 8.29 -19.39
N THR A 166 -5.63 8.09 -20.57
CA THR A 166 -6.62 7.03 -20.83
C THR A 166 -6.03 5.64 -20.58
N LEU A 167 -4.82 5.39 -21.10
CA LEU A 167 -4.14 4.12 -20.85
C LEU A 167 -3.79 3.91 -19.37
N PHE A 168 -3.36 4.95 -18.66
CA PHE A 168 -3.14 4.86 -17.21
C PHE A 168 -4.43 4.58 -16.45
N SER A 169 -5.53 5.24 -16.81
CA SER A 169 -6.83 5.01 -16.18
C SER A 169 -7.30 3.57 -16.36
N LYS A 170 -7.23 3.05 -17.59
CA LYS A 170 -7.54 1.66 -17.91
C LYS A 170 -6.67 0.67 -17.12
N SER A 171 -5.36 0.90 -17.08
CA SER A 171 -4.42 0.05 -16.35
C SER A 171 -4.64 0.09 -14.84
N ASN A 172 -4.94 1.27 -14.30
CA ASN A 172 -5.22 1.42 -12.86
C ASN A 172 -6.55 0.73 -12.47
N LYS A 173 -7.58 0.84 -13.34
CA LYS A 173 -8.84 0.12 -13.14
C LYS A 173 -8.61 -1.39 -13.15
N TRP A 174 -7.90 -1.91 -14.15
CA TRP A 174 -7.57 -3.34 -14.20
C TRP A 174 -6.86 -3.81 -12.93
N LEU A 175 -5.89 -3.03 -12.44
CA LEU A 175 -5.15 -3.35 -11.22
C LEU A 175 -6.06 -3.33 -9.98
N ALA A 176 -6.98 -2.37 -9.90
CA ALA A 176 -7.95 -2.30 -8.81
C ALA A 176 -8.90 -3.51 -8.80
N ASP A 177 -9.29 -3.99 -9.98
CA ASP A 177 -10.18 -5.15 -10.13
C ASP A 177 -9.45 -6.50 -9.89
N ASN A 178 -8.10 -6.54 -10.01
CA ASN A 178 -7.30 -7.78 -10.02
C ASN A 178 -6.16 -7.82 -8.98
N TYR A 179 -6.11 -6.94 -8.02
CA TYR A 179 -4.97 -6.82 -7.07
C TYR A 179 -4.79 -8.05 -6.17
N SER A 180 -5.82 -8.83 -5.93
CA SER A 180 -5.77 -9.95 -4.99
C SER A 180 -4.97 -11.12 -5.56
N GLY A 181 -3.87 -11.48 -4.88
CA GLY A 181 -3.01 -12.58 -5.31
C GLY A 181 -2.22 -12.29 -6.59
N LEU A 182 -1.93 -11.03 -6.89
CA LEU A 182 -1.15 -10.64 -8.04
C LEU A 182 0.35 -10.67 -7.75
N ALA A 183 1.13 -11.35 -8.59
CA ALA A 183 2.58 -11.34 -8.54
C ALA A 183 3.15 -10.03 -9.08
N ILE A 184 4.36 -9.68 -8.68
CA ILE A 184 5.14 -8.68 -9.41
C ILE A 184 5.49 -9.22 -10.81
N ASP A 185 5.34 -8.39 -11.83
CA ASP A 185 5.66 -8.77 -13.21
C ASP A 185 7.18 -8.94 -13.43
N THR A 186 7.53 -9.68 -14.47
CA THR A 186 8.92 -10.00 -14.79
C THR A 186 9.75 -8.77 -15.15
N TYR A 187 9.16 -7.76 -15.81
CA TYR A 187 9.84 -6.52 -16.16
C TYR A 187 10.20 -5.74 -14.89
N SER A 188 9.22 -5.50 -14.02
CA SER A 188 9.41 -4.82 -12.74
C SER A 188 10.42 -5.55 -11.85
N LYS A 189 10.35 -6.89 -11.78
CA LYS A 189 11.31 -7.70 -11.03
C LYS A 189 12.74 -7.53 -11.54
N LYS A 190 12.95 -7.61 -12.86
CA LYS A 190 14.28 -7.41 -13.46
C LYS A 190 14.81 -6.00 -13.24
N TYR A 191 13.94 -4.99 -13.25
CA TYR A 191 14.31 -3.61 -12.99
C TYR A 191 14.83 -3.42 -11.54
N LEU A 192 14.14 -3.98 -10.56
CA LEU A 192 14.49 -3.85 -9.14
C LEU A 192 15.76 -4.65 -8.73
N LEU A 193 16.19 -5.59 -9.55
CA LEU A 193 17.39 -6.43 -9.30
C LEU A 193 18.66 -5.89 -9.98
N ARG A 194 18.60 -4.72 -10.62
CA ARG A 194 19.75 -4.02 -11.22
C ARG A 194 20.44 -3.11 -10.22
#